data_7d203849fdd5ef59cd8cddb816a362fb
#
_entry.id   7d203849fdd5ef59cd8cddb816a362fb
#
_cell.length_a   1.000
_cell.length_b   1.000
_cell.length_c   1.000
_cell.angle_alpha   90.00
_cell.angle_beta   90.00
_cell.angle_gamma   90.00
#
_symmetry.space_group_name_H-M   'P 1'
#
loop_
_entity.id
_entity.type
_entity.pdbx_description
1 polymer ?
#
loop_
_entity_poly.entity_id
_entity_poly.type
_entity_poly.pdbx_seq_one_letter_code
_entity_poly.pdbx_strand_id
1 'polypeptide(L)'
;MEQKLYDIMDWAGIEELTYSESADPHRMLGPHATEEGLLIQAFIPTATAITVKLTGNGKKYPMELADEAGFYAVLIPRKTVTDYTLLVTYDNGTEEEIHDPYSFGPQFTEDELKKFGAGIYYDIYEKMGAHPMTIDGVEGVYFAVWAPCAMRVSVVGDFNLWDGRRHQMRKVGEGDASVFELFIPGLKAGCLYKYEIKTRAGLPMMKADPYGNYAELRPNNASIVWDINNYQWKDKKWMDKRAVTDTKDKPLNIYE
;
A
#
# COMPACT_ATOMS: atom_id res chain seq x y z
N MET A 1 28.09 11.38 -0.93
CA MET A 1 27.28 10.85 -2.05
C MET A 1 28.12 10.84 -3.32
N GLU A 2 28.05 9.75 -4.09
CA GLU A 2 28.73 9.66 -5.37
C GLU A 2 28.15 10.69 -6.35
N GLN A 3 29.02 11.42 -7.10
CA GLN A 3 28.58 12.53 -7.97
C GLN A 3 27.52 12.10 -9.00
N LYS A 4 27.70 10.92 -9.61
CA LYS A 4 26.72 10.37 -10.57
C LYS A 4 25.34 10.17 -9.97
N LEU A 5 25.27 9.67 -8.74
CA LEU A 5 24.01 9.48 -8.03
C LEU A 5 23.35 10.84 -7.79
N TYR A 6 24.14 11.82 -7.34
CA TYR A 6 23.65 13.18 -7.10
C TYR A 6 23.03 13.83 -8.35
N ASP A 7 23.67 13.65 -9.51
CA ASP A 7 23.28 14.32 -10.77
C ASP A 7 21.98 13.76 -11.36
N ILE A 8 21.61 12.49 -11.06
CA ILE A 8 20.41 11.85 -11.61
C ILE A 8 19.19 11.94 -10.67
N MET A 9 19.36 12.43 -9.44
CA MET A 9 18.27 12.50 -8.46
C MET A 9 17.37 13.73 -8.70
N ASP A 10 16.06 13.51 -8.60
CA ASP A 10 15.06 14.59 -8.59
C ASP A 10 14.92 15.16 -7.16
N TRP A 11 15.73 16.16 -6.85
CA TRP A 11 15.77 16.77 -5.51
C TRP A 11 14.45 17.43 -5.11
N ALA A 12 13.72 18.02 -6.07
CA ALA A 12 12.41 18.60 -5.80
C ALA A 12 11.38 17.52 -5.44
N GLY A 13 11.39 16.38 -6.14
CA GLY A 13 10.55 15.23 -5.82
C GLY A 13 10.89 14.59 -4.47
N ILE A 14 12.17 14.58 -4.07
CA ILE A 14 12.60 14.12 -2.75
C ILE A 14 12.03 15.04 -1.66
N GLU A 15 12.14 16.36 -1.84
CA GLU A 15 11.58 17.32 -0.91
C GLU A 15 10.05 17.16 -0.78
N GLU A 16 9.33 17.07 -1.90
CA GLU A 16 7.88 16.81 -1.94
C GLU A 16 7.52 15.53 -1.16
N LEU A 17 8.29 14.46 -1.33
CA LEU A 17 8.06 13.18 -0.66
C LEU A 17 8.34 13.26 0.85
N THR A 18 9.47 13.87 1.26
CA THR A 18 9.88 13.98 2.67
C THR A 18 8.94 14.87 3.47
N TYR A 19 8.38 15.91 2.84
CA TYR A 19 7.30 16.73 3.41
C TYR A 19 5.92 16.08 3.32
N SER A 20 5.84 14.84 2.79
CA SER A 20 4.58 14.09 2.64
C SER A 20 3.54 14.84 1.81
N GLU A 21 3.93 15.35 0.65
CA GLU A 21 3.09 16.11 -0.28
C GLU A 21 2.89 15.38 -1.61
N SER A 22 3.64 14.32 -1.85
CA SER A 22 3.55 13.54 -3.08
C SER A 22 2.26 12.72 -3.14
N ALA A 23 1.55 12.80 -4.27
CA ALA A 23 0.42 11.95 -4.60
C ALA A 23 0.85 10.66 -5.33
N ASP A 24 2.10 10.59 -5.80
CA ASP A 24 2.66 9.41 -6.46
C ASP A 24 4.10 9.13 -5.96
N PRO A 25 4.22 8.47 -4.80
CA PRO A 25 5.52 8.11 -4.25
C PRO A 25 6.30 7.12 -5.13
N HIS A 26 5.63 6.31 -5.96
CA HIS A 26 6.28 5.35 -6.85
C HIS A 26 7.05 6.04 -7.99
N ARG A 27 6.81 7.32 -8.26
CA ARG A 27 7.63 8.10 -9.18
C ARG A 27 9.07 8.24 -8.69
N MET A 28 9.25 8.21 -7.35
CA MET A 28 10.54 8.39 -6.71
C MET A 28 11.03 7.09 -6.06
N LEU A 29 10.18 6.43 -5.27
CA LEU A 29 10.54 5.25 -4.52
C LEU A 29 10.48 3.99 -5.37
N GLY A 30 11.27 2.99 -4.96
CA GLY A 30 11.37 1.72 -5.69
C GLY A 30 12.47 1.72 -6.75
N PRO A 31 12.40 0.78 -7.71
CA PRO A 31 13.43 0.57 -8.71
C PRO A 31 13.13 1.35 -10.01
N HIS A 32 14.07 2.18 -10.47
CA HIS A 32 13.95 2.95 -11.71
C HIS A 32 15.14 2.66 -12.63
N ALA A 33 14.86 2.12 -13.82
CA ALA A 33 15.87 1.95 -14.85
C ALA A 33 16.22 3.30 -15.47
N THR A 34 17.50 3.68 -15.44
CA THR A 34 18.03 4.91 -16.02
C THR A 34 19.11 4.60 -17.06
N GLU A 35 19.57 5.62 -17.80
CA GLU A 35 20.71 5.46 -18.72
C GLU A 35 22.01 5.10 -17.97
N GLU A 36 22.17 5.59 -16.75
CA GLU A 36 23.34 5.40 -15.90
C GLU A 36 23.35 4.08 -15.12
N GLY A 37 22.17 3.46 -14.94
CA GLY A 37 22.02 2.22 -14.18
C GLY A 37 20.62 2.03 -13.61
N LEU A 38 20.48 1.08 -12.68
CA LEU A 38 19.27 0.86 -11.89
C LEU A 38 19.36 1.73 -10.63
N LEU A 39 18.57 2.78 -10.58
CA LEU A 39 18.39 3.63 -9.40
C LEU A 39 17.35 2.99 -8.49
N ILE A 40 17.73 2.73 -7.22
CA ILE A 40 16.79 2.28 -6.19
C ILE A 40 16.76 3.32 -5.09
N GLN A 41 15.55 3.76 -4.74
CA GLN A 41 15.32 4.80 -3.75
C GLN A 41 14.33 4.31 -2.71
N ALA A 42 14.61 4.59 -1.43
CA ALA A 42 13.78 4.19 -0.29
C ALA A 42 13.65 5.35 0.72
N PHE A 43 12.48 5.49 1.31
CA PHE A 43 12.22 6.48 2.36
C PHE A 43 11.75 5.77 3.63
N ILE A 44 12.66 5.64 4.59
CA ILE A 44 12.43 4.99 5.90
C ILE A 44 13.01 5.88 7.00
N PRO A 45 12.19 6.78 7.60
CA PRO A 45 12.65 7.77 8.57
C PRO A 45 13.35 7.22 9.81
N THR A 46 13.06 5.97 10.19
CA THR A 46 13.66 5.30 11.36
C THR A 46 14.87 4.45 11.03
N ALA A 47 15.27 4.39 9.75
CA ALA A 47 16.46 3.63 9.34
C ALA A 47 17.74 4.43 9.62
N THR A 48 18.78 3.73 10.09
CA THR A 48 20.15 4.24 10.22
C THR A 48 21.05 3.77 9.09
N ALA A 49 20.70 2.64 8.46
CA ALA A 49 21.35 2.13 7.27
C ALA A 49 20.40 1.25 6.46
N ILE A 50 20.53 1.31 5.12
CA ILE A 50 19.79 0.43 4.20
C ILE A 50 20.77 -0.17 3.20
N THR A 51 20.60 -1.45 2.89
CA THR A 51 21.37 -2.15 1.88
C THR A 51 20.43 -2.90 0.94
N VAL A 52 20.54 -2.67 -0.35
CA VAL A 52 19.84 -3.45 -1.37
C VAL A 52 20.53 -4.81 -1.52
N LYS A 53 19.76 -5.90 -1.45
CA LYS A 53 20.22 -7.28 -1.70
C LYS A 53 19.47 -7.84 -2.91
N LEU A 54 20.19 -8.13 -3.99
CA LEU A 54 19.62 -8.72 -5.19
C LEU A 54 19.26 -10.19 -4.95
N THR A 55 18.02 -10.57 -5.22
CA THR A 55 17.51 -11.93 -4.95
C THR A 55 18.23 -12.99 -5.78
N GLY A 56 18.52 -12.72 -7.06
CA GLY A 56 19.07 -13.73 -7.98
C GLY A 56 20.51 -14.18 -7.69
N ASN A 57 21.35 -13.34 -7.07
CA ASN A 57 22.77 -13.63 -6.81
C ASN A 57 23.26 -13.24 -5.42
N GLY A 58 22.37 -12.70 -4.57
CA GLY A 58 22.68 -12.28 -3.21
C GLY A 58 23.64 -11.07 -3.10
N LYS A 59 23.97 -10.40 -4.22
CA LYS A 59 24.88 -9.26 -4.21
C LYS A 59 24.26 -8.09 -3.46
N LYS A 60 25.06 -7.46 -2.61
CA LYS A 60 24.65 -6.37 -1.72
C LYS A 60 25.20 -5.03 -2.19
N TYR A 61 24.38 -3.99 -2.09
CA TYR A 61 24.73 -2.63 -2.45
C TYR A 61 24.23 -1.69 -1.32
N PRO A 62 25.15 -1.16 -0.48
CA PRO A 62 24.77 -0.18 0.53
C PRO A 62 24.16 1.07 -0.13
N MET A 63 23.07 1.57 0.44
CA MET A 63 22.46 2.82 0.00
C MET A 63 23.11 4.00 0.71
N GLU A 64 23.20 5.13 0.03
CA GLU A 64 23.67 6.38 0.60
C GLU A 64 22.48 7.19 1.13
N LEU A 65 22.65 7.81 2.31
CA LEU A 65 21.68 8.76 2.86
C LEU A 65 21.70 10.02 1.99
N ALA A 66 20.60 10.31 1.33
CA ALA A 66 20.44 11.46 0.45
C ALA A 66 19.78 12.64 1.15
N ASP A 67 18.86 12.38 2.10
CA ASP A 67 18.22 13.39 2.92
C ASP A 67 18.11 12.89 4.37
N GLU A 68 18.37 13.79 5.32
CA GLU A 68 18.39 13.50 6.77
C GLU A 68 17.02 13.05 7.32
N ALA A 69 15.93 13.30 6.59
CA ALA A 69 14.61 12.79 6.94
C ALA A 69 14.49 11.25 6.80
N GLY A 70 15.53 10.59 6.25
CA GLY A 70 15.59 9.13 6.06
C GLY A 70 15.37 8.69 4.61
N PHE A 71 15.75 9.54 3.65
CA PHE A 71 15.72 9.19 2.23
C PHE A 71 17.07 8.61 1.79
N TYR A 72 17.04 7.39 1.26
CA TYR A 72 18.21 6.63 0.84
C TYR A 72 18.16 6.34 -0.65
N ALA A 73 19.32 6.31 -1.30
CA ALA A 73 19.43 6.00 -2.71
C ALA A 73 20.69 5.18 -3.03
N VAL A 74 20.64 4.38 -4.09
CA VAL A 74 21.79 3.67 -4.66
C VAL A 74 21.66 3.53 -6.16
N LEU A 75 22.75 3.70 -6.89
CA LEU A 75 22.84 3.44 -8.31
C LEU A 75 23.58 2.11 -8.53
N ILE A 76 22.88 1.10 -9.04
CA ILE A 76 23.43 -0.22 -9.32
C ILE A 76 23.84 -0.30 -10.79
N PRO A 77 25.00 -0.85 -11.16
CA PRO A 77 25.46 -0.94 -12.55
C PRO A 77 24.69 -2.01 -13.35
N ARG A 78 23.39 -1.81 -13.51
CA ARG A 78 22.45 -2.62 -14.28
C ARG A 78 21.43 -1.73 -14.97
N LYS A 79 20.99 -2.10 -16.17
CA LYS A 79 20.01 -1.32 -16.94
C LYS A 79 18.59 -1.85 -16.88
N THR A 80 18.38 -2.97 -16.19
CA THR A 80 17.05 -3.61 -16.07
C THR A 80 16.65 -3.73 -14.61
N VAL A 81 15.40 -3.54 -14.34
CA VAL A 81 14.80 -3.84 -13.02
C VAL A 81 15.01 -5.30 -12.70
N THR A 82 15.35 -5.61 -11.48
CA THR A 82 15.69 -6.95 -10.97
C THR A 82 15.13 -7.06 -9.56
N ASP A 83 14.64 -8.23 -9.19
CA ASP A 83 14.10 -8.50 -7.86
C ASP A 83 15.16 -8.31 -6.78
N TYR A 84 14.76 -7.65 -5.70
CA TYR A 84 15.62 -7.35 -4.57
C TYR A 84 14.82 -7.30 -3.26
N THR A 85 15.55 -7.32 -2.16
CA THR A 85 15.07 -7.00 -0.82
C THR A 85 15.91 -5.87 -0.24
N LEU A 86 15.37 -5.21 0.78
CA LEU A 86 16.08 -4.20 1.56
C LEU A 86 16.48 -4.81 2.91
N LEU A 87 17.76 -4.75 3.24
CA LEU A 87 18.26 -5.01 4.58
C LEU A 87 18.30 -3.67 5.30
N VAL A 88 17.43 -3.50 6.28
CA VAL A 88 17.24 -2.24 7.01
C VAL A 88 17.76 -2.40 8.42
N THR A 89 18.64 -1.48 8.84
CA THR A 89 19.04 -1.32 10.24
C THR A 89 18.31 -0.11 10.81
N TYR A 90 17.56 -0.31 11.87
CA TYR A 90 16.78 0.74 12.51
C TYR A 90 17.56 1.43 13.65
N ASP A 91 17.09 2.59 14.09
CA ASP A 91 17.66 3.40 15.17
C ASP A 91 17.69 2.68 16.53
N ASN A 92 16.78 1.74 16.75
CA ASN A 92 16.74 0.87 17.93
C ASN A 92 17.72 -0.32 17.86
N GLY A 93 18.51 -0.42 16.79
CA GLY A 93 19.48 -1.50 16.55
C GLY A 93 18.89 -2.80 15.97
N THR A 94 17.59 -2.83 15.65
CA THR A 94 16.97 -3.98 14.99
C THR A 94 17.39 -4.03 13.52
N GLU A 95 17.66 -5.23 13.00
CA GLU A 95 17.91 -5.48 11.58
C GLU A 95 16.77 -6.33 11.00
N GLU A 96 16.30 -5.96 9.82
CA GLU A 96 15.20 -6.66 9.15
C GLU A 96 15.45 -6.74 7.64
N GLU A 97 15.12 -7.87 7.03
CA GLU A 97 15.07 -8.02 5.58
C GLU A 97 13.61 -7.89 5.12
N ILE A 98 13.31 -6.85 4.35
CA ILE A 98 11.96 -6.54 3.89
C ILE A 98 11.89 -6.49 2.36
N HIS A 99 10.73 -6.81 1.78
CA HIS A 99 10.41 -6.44 0.41
C HIS A 99 10.03 -4.96 0.34
N ASP A 100 10.47 -4.28 -0.70
CA ASP A 100 10.13 -2.88 -0.91
C ASP A 100 8.68 -2.74 -1.39
N PRO A 101 7.79 -2.06 -0.66
CA PRO A 101 6.41 -1.83 -1.08
C PRO A 101 6.29 -1.12 -2.43
N TYR A 102 7.29 -0.32 -2.79
CA TYR A 102 7.31 0.48 -4.01
C TYR A 102 7.86 -0.26 -5.24
N SER A 103 8.25 -1.53 -5.09
CA SER A 103 8.63 -2.39 -6.21
C SER A 103 7.43 -3.02 -6.94
N PHE A 104 6.22 -2.91 -6.39
CA PHE A 104 5.01 -3.52 -6.95
C PHE A 104 4.23 -2.54 -7.83
N GLY A 105 3.76 -3.05 -8.97
CA GLY A 105 2.96 -2.30 -9.93
C GLY A 105 1.55 -1.96 -9.43
N PRO A 106 0.80 -1.10 -10.17
CA PRO A 106 -0.59 -0.81 -9.86
C PRO A 106 -1.47 -2.05 -10.00
N GLN A 107 -2.46 -2.17 -9.13
CA GLN A 107 -3.40 -3.29 -9.13
C GLN A 107 -4.76 -2.91 -9.75
N PHE A 108 -5.11 -1.63 -9.80
CA PHE A 108 -6.23 -1.18 -10.61
C PHE A 108 -5.85 -1.13 -12.09
N THR A 109 -6.67 -1.73 -12.92
CA THR A 109 -6.57 -1.60 -14.38
C THR A 109 -7.30 -0.34 -14.86
N GLU A 110 -6.95 0.15 -16.04
CA GLU A 110 -7.66 1.30 -16.64
C GLU A 110 -9.18 1.02 -16.85
N ASP A 111 -9.54 -0.21 -17.20
CA ASP A 111 -10.95 -0.60 -17.39
C ASP A 111 -11.73 -0.56 -16.07
N GLU A 112 -11.13 -1.05 -14.97
CA GLU A 112 -11.71 -0.97 -13.62
C GLU A 112 -11.90 0.48 -13.17
N LEU A 113 -10.91 1.35 -13.39
CA LEU A 113 -11.02 2.78 -13.08
C LEU A 113 -12.10 3.48 -13.91
N LYS A 114 -12.24 3.14 -15.21
CA LYS A 114 -13.31 3.65 -16.06
C LYS A 114 -14.69 3.18 -15.57
N LYS A 115 -14.84 1.92 -15.20
CA LYS A 115 -16.09 1.39 -14.62
C LYS A 115 -16.42 2.05 -13.29
N PHE A 116 -15.41 2.28 -12.43
CA PHE A 116 -15.58 2.97 -11.17
C PHE A 116 -16.05 4.41 -11.38
N GLY A 117 -15.38 5.18 -12.25
CA GLY A 117 -15.78 6.54 -12.59
C GLY A 117 -17.17 6.66 -13.23
N ALA A 118 -17.60 5.63 -13.96
CA ALA A 118 -18.95 5.55 -14.54
C ALA A 118 -20.02 5.06 -13.55
N GLY A 119 -19.64 4.66 -12.31
CA GLY A 119 -20.56 4.15 -11.29
C GLY A 119 -21.17 2.77 -11.61
N ILE A 120 -20.50 1.97 -12.45
CA ILE A 120 -20.97 0.63 -12.88
C ILE A 120 -20.03 -0.50 -12.42
N TYR A 121 -19.08 -0.23 -11.55
CA TYR A 121 -18.22 -1.26 -10.96
C TYR A 121 -18.87 -1.81 -9.68
N TYR A 122 -19.80 -2.76 -9.84
CA TYR A 122 -20.60 -3.27 -8.72
C TYR A 122 -19.80 -4.13 -7.73
N ASP A 123 -18.70 -4.75 -8.18
CA ASP A 123 -17.83 -5.59 -7.36
C ASP A 123 -16.62 -4.81 -6.81
N ILE A 124 -16.72 -3.48 -6.72
CA ILE A 124 -15.65 -2.60 -6.26
C ILE A 124 -15.14 -2.95 -4.85
N TYR A 125 -15.96 -3.58 -4.01
CA TYR A 125 -15.60 -4.05 -2.67
C TYR A 125 -14.54 -5.16 -2.68
N GLU A 126 -14.31 -5.83 -3.81
CA GLU A 126 -13.23 -6.79 -4.00
C GLU A 126 -11.86 -6.11 -4.21
N LYS A 127 -11.86 -4.80 -4.48
CA LYS A 127 -10.66 -3.99 -4.71
C LYS A 127 -10.45 -2.95 -3.62
N MET A 128 -11.51 -2.21 -3.24
CA MET A 128 -11.43 -1.21 -2.16
C MET A 128 -11.34 -1.88 -0.80
N GLY A 129 -10.56 -1.27 0.09
CA GLY A 129 -10.33 -1.81 1.42
C GLY A 129 -8.95 -2.42 1.58
N ALA A 130 -8.83 -3.37 2.50
CA ALA A 130 -7.60 -4.10 2.81
C ALA A 130 -7.77 -5.59 2.50
N HIS A 131 -6.99 -6.09 1.53
CA HIS A 131 -7.10 -7.46 1.03
C HIS A 131 -5.77 -8.22 1.19
N PRO A 132 -5.71 -9.25 2.06
CA PRO A 132 -4.60 -10.19 2.05
C PRO A 132 -4.49 -10.86 0.68
N MET A 133 -3.32 -10.77 0.04
CA MET A 133 -3.08 -11.35 -1.28
C MET A 133 -1.60 -11.66 -1.52
N THR A 134 -1.32 -12.35 -2.61
CA THR A 134 0.03 -12.63 -3.07
C THR A 134 0.25 -11.93 -4.41
N ILE A 135 1.25 -11.06 -4.50
CA ILE A 135 1.67 -10.40 -5.74
C ILE A 135 3.11 -10.79 -6.04
N ASP A 136 3.37 -11.26 -7.26
CA ASP A 136 4.71 -11.72 -7.71
C ASP A 136 5.37 -12.73 -6.76
N GLY A 137 4.55 -13.61 -6.14
CA GLY A 137 5.01 -14.63 -5.19
C GLY A 137 5.28 -14.11 -3.77
N VAL A 138 5.02 -12.84 -3.48
CA VAL A 138 5.19 -12.23 -2.16
C VAL A 138 3.83 -12.04 -1.49
N GLU A 139 3.68 -12.63 -0.29
CA GLU A 139 2.47 -12.44 0.53
C GLU A 139 2.47 -11.06 1.19
N GLY A 140 1.30 -10.44 1.29
CA GLY A 140 1.13 -9.14 1.91
C GLY A 140 -0.34 -8.70 1.94
N VAL A 141 -0.55 -7.41 2.15
CA VAL A 141 -1.88 -6.80 2.14
C VAL A 141 -1.91 -5.66 1.13
N TYR A 142 -2.86 -5.73 0.22
CA TYR A 142 -3.17 -4.64 -0.69
C TYR A 142 -4.22 -3.72 -0.06
N PHE A 143 -3.98 -2.43 -0.14
CA PHE A 143 -4.85 -1.38 0.37
C PHE A 143 -5.30 -0.49 -0.78
N ALA A 144 -6.58 -0.15 -0.80
CA ALA A 144 -7.12 0.81 -1.74
C ALA A 144 -8.22 1.67 -1.10
N VAL A 145 -8.21 2.97 -1.37
CA VAL A 145 -9.21 3.91 -0.86
C VAL A 145 -9.51 5.02 -1.85
N TRP A 146 -10.79 5.35 -1.97
CA TRP A 146 -11.24 6.50 -2.74
C TRP A 146 -11.16 7.77 -1.89
N ALA A 147 -10.27 8.68 -2.28
CA ALA A 147 -10.06 9.95 -1.59
C ALA A 147 -9.68 11.07 -2.60
N PRO A 148 -10.58 11.44 -3.53
CA PRO A 148 -10.24 12.28 -4.69
C PRO A 148 -9.76 13.67 -4.32
N CYS A 149 -10.17 14.20 -3.16
CA CYS A 149 -9.79 15.51 -2.65
C CYS A 149 -8.51 15.49 -1.79
N ALA A 150 -7.95 14.32 -1.51
CA ALA A 150 -6.71 14.21 -0.75
C ALA A 150 -5.51 14.71 -1.56
N MET A 151 -4.56 15.34 -0.88
CA MET A 151 -3.23 15.63 -1.41
C MET A 151 -2.39 14.34 -1.38
N ARG A 152 -2.39 13.65 -0.25
CA ARG A 152 -1.67 12.41 -0.01
C ARG A 152 -2.51 11.49 0.90
N VAL A 153 -2.39 10.20 0.71
CA VAL A 153 -2.91 9.16 1.62
C VAL A 153 -1.78 8.21 1.99
N SER A 154 -1.72 7.82 3.25
CA SER A 154 -0.82 6.76 3.73
C SER A 154 -1.58 5.72 4.52
N VAL A 155 -1.13 4.47 4.46
CA VAL A 155 -1.59 3.42 5.38
C VAL A 155 -0.77 3.49 6.65
N VAL A 156 -1.41 3.60 7.80
CA VAL A 156 -0.76 3.66 9.12
C VAL A 156 -1.32 2.60 10.05
N GLY A 157 -0.48 2.07 10.90
CA GLY A 157 -0.81 1.02 11.87
C GLY A 157 0.38 0.73 12.79
N ASP A 158 0.26 -0.30 13.63
CA ASP A 158 1.34 -0.70 14.55
C ASP A 158 2.63 -1.08 13.77
N PHE A 159 2.47 -1.63 12.56
CA PHE A 159 3.58 -2.07 11.69
C PHE A 159 4.48 -0.93 11.19
N ASN A 160 4.07 0.31 11.31
CA ASN A 160 4.87 1.48 10.95
C ASN A 160 4.82 2.58 12.02
N LEU A 161 4.47 2.24 13.26
CA LEU A 161 4.38 3.13 14.40
C LEU A 161 3.39 4.29 14.19
N TRP A 162 2.38 4.08 13.36
CA TRP A 162 1.37 5.07 12.97
C TRP A 162 1.97 6.32 12.31
N ASP A 163 3.15 6.18 11.68
CA ASP A 163 3.86 7.26 10.99
C ASP A 163 3.41 7.36 9.52
N GLY A 164 2.64 8.41 9.19
CA GLY A 164 2.12 8.65 7.85
C GLY A 164 3.17 9.04 6.80
N ARG A 165 4.43 9.27 7.18
CA ARG A 165 5.54 9.46 6.22
C ARG A 165 5.93 8.15 5.56
N ARG A 166 5.67 7.02 6.23
CA ARG A 166 5.88 5.67 5.70
C ARG A 166 4.63 5.22 4.95
N HIS A 167 4.78 4.27 4.05
CA HIS A 167 3.68 3.64 3.32
C HIS A 167 2.70 4.64 2.68
N GLN A 168 3.26 5.68 2.04
CA GLN A 168 2.50 6.62 1.22
C GLN A 168 1.96 5.88 -0.01
N MET A 169 0.68 6.10 -0.33
CA MET A 169 -0.02 5.42 -1.41
C MET A 169 0.10 6.22 -2.71
N ARG A 170 0.20 5.51 -3.85
CA ARG A 170 0.11 6.18 -5.15
C ARG A 170 -1.34 6.46 -5.52
N LYS A 171 -1.56 7.58 -6.17
CA LYS A 171 -2.82 7.91 -6.79
C LYS A 171 -2.90 7.32 -8.20
N VAL A 172 -3.95 6.54 -8.47
CA VAL A 172 -4.24 5.98 -9.80
C VAL A 172 -5.59 6.50 -10.29
N GLY A 173 -5.76 6.58 -11.63
CA GLY A 173 -6.94 7.17 -12.25
C GLY A 173 -6.89 8.70 -12.29
N GLU A 174 -7.95 9.30 -12.84
CA GLU A 174 -8.05 10.74 -13.08
C GLU A 174 -9.30 11.35 -12.43
N GLY A 175 -9.21 12.62 -12.07
CA GLY A 175 -10.33 13.39 -11.53
C GLY A 175 -10.97 12.75 -10.30
N ASP A 176 -12.31 12.74 -10.27
CA ASP A 176 -13.09 12.20 -9.15
C ASP A 176 -13.09 10.66 -9.09
N ALA A 177 -12.63 9.98 -10.13
CA ALA A 177 -12.46 8.52 -10.16
C ALA A 177 -11.10 8.07 -9.60
N SER A 178 -10.27 8.99 -9.10
CA SER A 178 -8.95 8.64 -8.59
C SER A 178 -9.03 7.88 -7.27
N VAL A 179 -8.23 6.82 -7.18
CA VAL A 179 -8.07 5.94 -6.03
C VAL A 179 -6.63 6.01 -5.55
N PHE A 180 -6.41 5.90 -4.25
CA PHE A 180 -5.08 5.67 -3.69
C PHE A 180 -4.91 4.19 -3.40
N GLU A 181 -3.76 3.62 -3.80
CA GLU A 181 -3.46 2.20 -3.60
C GLU A 181 -2.01 1.96 -3.17
N LEU A 182 -1.79 0.88 -2.42
CA LEU A 182 -0.46 0.39 -2.04
C LEU A 182 -0.54 -1.09 -1.66
N PHE A 183 0.42 -1.88 -2.10
CA PHE A 183 0.66 -3.22 -1.56
C PHE A 183 1.77 -3.15 -0.50
N ILE A 184 1.51 -3.68 0.69
CA ILE A 184 2.50 -3.74 1.77
C ILE A 184 2.87 -5.20 2.01
N PRO A 185 4.08 -5.63 1.59
CA PRO A 185 4.57 -6.98 1.78
C PRO A 185 4.68 -7.36 3.25
N GLY A 186 4.50 -8.64 3.56
CA GLY A 186 4.71 -9.21 4.89
C GLY A 186 3.59 -8.95 5.90
N LEU A 187 2.66 -8.03 5.62
CA LEU A 187 1.48 -7.84 6.45
C LEU A 187 0.51 -9.01 6.35
N LYS A 188 -0.24 -9.25 7.43
CA LYS A 188 -1.19 -10.37 7.55
C LYS A 188 -2.54 -9.90 8.08
N ALA A 189 -3.54 -10.76 7.94
CA ALA A 189 -4.83 -10.57 8.61
C ALA A 189 -4.63 -10.40 10.13
N GLY A 190 -5.42 -9.52 10.73
CA GLY A 190 -5.34 -9.15 12.15
C GLY A 190 -4.61 -7.84 12.43
N CYS A 191 -3.86 -7.28 11.46
CA CYS A 191 -3.20 -5.99 11.65
C CYS A 191 -4.21 -4.85 11.77
N LEU A 192 -3.98 -3.96 12.72
CA LEU A 192 -4.71 -2.68 12.86
C LEU A 192 -4.20 -1.68 11.82
N TYR A 193 -5.12 -0.92 11.21
CA TYR A 193 -4.75 0.14 10.30
C TYR A 193 -5.78 1.27 10.25
N LYS A 194 -5.32 2.43 9.77
CA LYS A 194 -6.12 3.57 9.31
C LYS A 194 -5.51 4.16 8.06
N TYR A 195 -6.25 5.03 7.40
CA TYR A 195 -5.69 5.93 6.41
C TYR A 195 -5.38 7.28 7.05
N GLU A 196 -4.12 7.72 6.95
CA GLU A 196 -3.76 9.10 7.21
C GLU A 196 -3.92 9.90 5.91
N ILE A 197 -4.88 10.80 5.91
CA ILE A 197 -5.21 11.62 4.74
C ILE A 197 -4.68 13.04 4.98
N LYS A 198 -3.76 13.51 4.13
CA LYS A 198 -3.35 14.91 4.11
C LYS A 198 -4.25 15.67 3.15
N THR A 199 -4.94 16.67 3.68
CA THR A 199 -5.82 17.53 2.88
C THR A 199 -5.02 18.57 2.12
N ARG A 200 -5.60 19.23 1.12
CA ARG A 200 -4.98 20.35 0.41
C ARG A 200 -4.68 21.56 1.31
N ALA A 201 -5.30 21.65 2.46
CA ALA A 201 -4.98 22.64 3.50
C ALA A 201 -3.78 22.22 4.39
N GLY A 202 -3.14 21.09 4.10
CA GLY A 202 -1.97 20.60 4.81
C GLY A 202 -2.26 19.87 6.13
N LEU A 203 -3.53 19.70 6.52
CA LEU A 203 -3.91 19.06 7.78
C LEU A 203 -3.99 17.53 7.60
N PRO A 204 -3.23 16.73 8.39
CA PRO A 204 -3.37 15.29 8.41
C PRO A 204 -4.59 14.87 9.23
N MET A 205 -5.34 13.89 8.75
CA MET A 205 -6.50 13.30 9.43
C MET A 205 -6.46 11.79 9.37
N MET A 206 -6.64 11.14 10.52
CA MET A 206 -6.79 9.69 10.61
C MET A 206 -8.23 9.27 10.35
N LYS A 207 -8.46 8.38 9.39
CA LYS A 207 -9.77 7.84 9.03
C LYS A 207 -9.76 6.32 9.04
N ALA A 208 -10.85 5.74 9.58
CA ALA A 208 -11.13 4.32 9.37
C ALA A 208 -11.43 4.05 7.89
N ASP A 209 -11.23 2.82 7.47
CA ASP A 209 -11.51 2.40 6.10
C ASP A 209 -13.02 2.30 5.86
N PRO A 210 -13.58 3.00 4.86
CA PRO A 210 -14.99 2.88 4.51
C PRO A 210 -15.37 1.49 3.96
N TYR A 211 -14.40 0.72 3.45
CA TYR A 211 -14.58 -0.66 2.99
C TYR A 211 -13.99 -1.68 3.97
N GLY A 212 -13.70 -1.28 5.22
CA GLY A 212 -13.14 -2.16 6.23
C GLY A 212 -14.08 -3.33 6.56
N ASN A 213 -13.60 -4.57 6.42
CA ASN A 213 -14.36 -5.78 6.71
C ASN A 213 -14.48 -6.07 8.21
N TYR A 214 -13.59 -5.51 9.03
CA TYR A 214 -13.58 -5.67 10.47
C TYR A 214 -13.02 -4.42 11.17
N ALA A 215 -13.43 -4.16 12.40
CA ALA A 215 -13.04 -2.98 13.15
C ALA A 215 -12.82 -3.29 14.64
N GLU A 216 -12.07 -2.43 15.30
CA GLU A 216 -11.91 -2.47 16.76
C GLU A 216 -13.22 -2.26 17.50
N LEU A 217 -13.26 -2.76 18.73
CA LEU A 217 -14.34 -2.47 19.67
C LEU A 217 -14.27 -1.00 20.13
N ARG A 218 -15.42 -0.38 20.21
CA ARG A 218 -15.55 1.00 20.76
C ARG A 218 -14.96 1.08 22.18
N PRO A 219 -14.26 2.15 22.55
CA PRO A 219 -14.19 3.48 21.89
C PRO A 219 -13.17 3.59 20.76
N ASN A 220 -12.35 2.57 20.53
CA ASN A 220 -11.41 2.54 19.43
C ASN A 220 -12.14 2.48 18.08
N ASN A 221 -11.45 2.81 17.00
CA ASN A 221 -12.06 2.89 15.67
C ASN A 221 -11.08 2.62 14.52
N ALA A 222 -10.00 1.88 14.76
CA ALA A 222 -9.17 1.42 13.67
C ALA A 222 -9.88 0.28 12.91
N SER A 223 -9.58 0.16 11.63
CA SER A 223 -9.95 -1.00 10.83
C SER A 223 -8.97 -2.13 11.10
N ILE A 224 -9.41 -3.36 10.91
CA ILE A 224 -8.60 -4.57 11.06
C ILE A 224 -8.56 -5.27 9.71
N VAL A 225 -7.37 -5.62 9.23
CA VAL A 225 -7.21 -6.45 8.04
C VAL A 225 -7.87 -7.79 8.28
N TRP A 226 -8.85 -8.16 7.46
CA TRP A 226 -9.61 -9.38 7.65
C TRP A 226 -9.80 -10.13 6.34
N ASP A 227 -9.56 -11.44 6.36
CA ASP A 227 -9.84 -12.31 5.23
C ASP A 227 -11.26 -12.89 5.37
N ILE A 228 -12.19 -12.36 4.59
CA ILE A 228 -13.60 -12.79 4.59
C ILE A 228 -13.79 -14.19 3.97
N ASN A 229 -12.80 -14.72 3.24
CA ASN A 229 -12.87 -16.01 2.56
C ASN A 229 -12.53 -17.20 3.49
N ASN A 230 -12.04 -16.92 4.70
CA ASN A 230 -11.70 -17.98 5.66
C ASN A 230 -12.91 -18.71 6.26
N TYR A 231 -14.12 -18.16 6.12
CA TYR A 231 -15.32 -18.78 6.67
C TYR A 231 -15.90 -19.83 5.73
N GLN A 232 -16.03 -21.08 6.23
CA GLN A 232 -16.69 -22.16 5.53
C GLN A 232 -18.16 -22.27 5.93
N TRP A 233 -19.05 -21.92 5.02
CA TRP A 233 -20.49 -22.01 5.20
C TRP A 233 -20.93 -23.47 5.38
N LYS A 234 -21.73 -23.77 6.40
CA LYS A 234 -22.28 -25.10 6.68
C LYS A 234 -23.79 -25.15 6.46
N ASP A 235 -24.30 -24.30 5.64
CA ASP A 235 -25.73 -24.03 5.43
C ASP A 235 -26.30 -24.67 4.14
N LYS A 236 -25.56 -25.60 3.51
CA LYS A 236 -25.96 -26.24 2.25
C LYS A 236 -27.40 -26.80 2.28
N LYS A 237 -27.81 -27.47 3.36
CA LYS A 237 -29.17 -27.99 3.51
C LYS A 237 -30.23 -26.89 3.46
N TRP A 238 -29.93 -25.75 4.06
CA TRP A 238 -30.81 -24.60 4.06
C TRP A 238 -30.89 -23.98 2.68
N MET A 239 -29.77 -23.82 2.00
CA MET A 239 -29.69 -23.29 0.64
C MET A 239 -30.43 -24.18 -0.37
N ASP A 240 -30.22 -25.51 -0.31
CA ASP A 240 -30.90 -26.47 -1.17
C ASP A 240 -32.44 -26.41 -0.93
N LYS A 241 -32.89 -26.33 0.31
CA LYS A 241 -34.30 -26.15 0.64
C LYS A 241 -34.85 -24.82 0.16
N ARG A 242 -34.10 -23.73 0.36
CA ARG A 242 -34.48 -22.38 -0.10
C ARG A 242 -34.67 -22.32 -1.60
N ALA A 243 -33.79 -22.94 -2.39
CA ALA A 243 -33.82 -22.94 -3.84
C ALA A 243 -35.12 -23.54 -4.44
N VAL A 244 -35.73 -24.51 -3.75
CA VAL A 244 -36.95 -25.20 -4.20
C VAL A 244 -38.21 -24.77 -3.43
N THR A 245 -38.10 -23.84 -2.49
CA THR A 245 -39.25 -23.40 -1.68
C THR A 245 -39.88 -22.15 -2.29
N ASP A 246 -41.14 -22.27 -2.71
CA ASP A 246 -41.96 -21.09 -3.01
C ASP A 246 -42.39 -20.42 -1.69
N THR A 247 -42.05 -19.14 -1.54
CA THR A 247 -42.36 -18.34 -0.35
C THR A 247 -43.53 -17.38 -0.58
N LYS A 248 -44.07 -17.26 -1.80
CA LYS A 248 -45.09 -16.27 -2.13
C LYS A 248 -46.41 -16.50 -1.36
N ASP A 249 -46.75 -17.77 -1.12
CA ASP A 249 -47.98 -18.15 -0.44
C ASP A 249 -47.79 -18.47 1.05
N LYS A 250 -46.63 -18.11 1.61
CA LYS A 250 -46.30 -18.38 3.05
C LYS A 250 -46.39 -17.11 3.88
N PRO A 251 -46.82 -17.23 5.15
CA PRO A 251 -46.79 -16.08 6.04
C PRO A 251 -45.34 -15.61 6.25
N LEU A 252 -45.13 -14.33 6.20
CA LEU A 252 -43.84 -13.67 6.43
C LEU A 252 -43.93 -12.83 7.70
N ASN A 253 -43.10 -13.11 8.69
CA ASN A 253 -42.93 -12.28 9.86
C ASN A 253 -41.62 -11.48 9.73
N ILE A 254 -41.75 -10.17 9.79
CA ILE A 254 -40.61 -9.26 9.78
C ILE A 254 -40.50 -8.66 11.18
N TYR A 255 -39.32 -8.75 11.78
CA TYR A 255 -38.95 -8.10 13.04
C TYR A 255 -37.72 -7.22 12.81
N GLU A 256 -37.82 -5.97 13.21
CA GLU A 256 -36.73 -4.99 13.18
C GLU A 256 -36.30 -4.61 14.61
#